data_776a19d0c87a4410ee3ea7da14127501
#
_entry.id   776a19d0c87a4410ee3ea7da14127501
#
_cell.length_a   1.000
_cell.length_b   1.000
_cell.length_c   1.000
_cell.angle_alpha   90.00
_cell.angle_beta   90.00
_cell.angle_gamma   90.00
#
_symmetry.space_group_name_H-M   'P 1'
#
loop_
_entity.id
_entity.type
_entity.pdbx_description
1 polymer ?
#
loop_
_entity_poly.entity_id
_entity_poly.type
_entity_poly.pdbx_seq_one_letter_code
_entity_poly.pdbx_strand_id
1 'polypeptide(L)'
;MPATAMNHFTILTDDVDATIAFYGDLLGLAPGPRPPFTFPGAWLYAQNRPILHVVGGRPRAELRTGVIDHMAFTSNGLAATLAKLEARGLPYDCRRLPDAGQWQVFFHDPNGARVEMDFAADETR
;
A
#
# COMPACT_ATOMS: atom_id res chain seq x y z
N MET A 1 12.93 -24.47 8.02
CA MET A 1 12.64 -23.09 7.68
C MET A 1 11.65 -22.50 8.68
N PRO A 2 12.12 -21.75 9.70
CA PRO A 2 11.17 -21.24 10.69
C PRO A 2 10.22 -20.16 10.14
N ALA A 3 10.67 -19.29 9.21
CA ALA A 3 9.77 -18.33 8.56
C ALA A 3 9.09 -18.98 7.35
N THR A 4 7.77 -18.95 7.29
CA THR A 4 6.99 -19.63 6.25
C THR A 4 6.33 -18.68 5.26
N ALA A 5 6.07 -17.43 5.65
CA ALA A 5 5.43 -16.44 4.78
C ALA A 5 5.58 -15.04 5.37
N MET A 6 5.40 -14.04 4.53
CA MET A 6 5.21 -12.67 4.99
C MET A 6 3.80 -12.58 5.61
N ASN A 7 3.70 -11.99 6.80
CA ASN A 7 2.42 -11.86 7.51
C ASN A 7 1.79 -10.48 7.27
N HIS A 8 2.49 -9.42 7.65
CA HIS A 8 1.97 -8.06 7.49
C HIS A 8 3.10 -7.04 7.50
N PHE A 9 2.76 -5.83 7.04
CA PHE A 9 3.54 -4.62 7.28
C PHE A 9 2.81 -3.74 8.28
N THR A 10 3.56 -2.92 9.00
CA THR A 10 3.00 -1.91 9.90
C THR A 10 3.44 -0.53 9.46
N ILE A 11 2.48 0.39 9.35
CA ILE A 11 2.71 1.79 9.01
C ILE A 11 2.37 2.65 10.22
N LEU A 12 3.25 3.59 10.54
CA LEU A 12 2.99 4.61 11.55
C LEU A 12 2.38 5.84 10.88
N THR A 13 1.39 6.44 11.52
CA THR A 13 0.70 7.59 10.95
C THR A 13 0.28 8.59 12.02
N ASP A 14 0.19 9.85 11.63
CA ASP A 14 -0.47 10.89 12.40
C ASP A 14 -1.93 11.09 11.98
N ASP A 15 -2.38 10.38 10.93
CA ASP A 15 -3.76 10.47 10.42
C ASP A 15 -4.26 9.10 9.97
N VAL A 16 -4.91 8.39 10.88
CA VAL A 16 -5.43 7.04 10.63
C VAL A 16 -6.50 7.06 9.53
N ASP A 17 -7.44 8.00 9.58
CA ASP A 17 -8.56 8.05 8.64
C ASP A 17 -8.09 8.30 7.21
N ALA A 18 -7.15 9.21 7.01
CA ALA A 18 -6.58 9.46 5.69
C ALA A 18 -5.84 8.24 5.15
N THR A 19 -5.15 7.51 6.02
CA THR A 19 -4.43 6.28 5.64
C THR A 19 -5.41 5.18 5.22
N ILE A 20 -6.48 4.97 5.99
CA ILE A 20 -7.53 4.00 5.64
C ILE A 20 -8.16 4.34 4.29
N ALA A 21 -8.53 5.61 4.09
CA ALA A 21 -9.15 6.06 2.84
C ALA A 21 -8.23 5.85 1.65
N PHE A 22 -6.95 6.15 1.80
CA PHE A 22 -5.96 6.00 0.73
C PHE A 22 -5.80 4.55 0.29
N TYR A 23 -5.57 3.64 1.22
CA TYR A 23 -5.39 2.22 0.91
C TYR A 23 -6.69 1.56 0.46
N GLY A 24 -7.82 2.04 0.93
CA GLY A 24 -9.13 1.58 0.44
C GLY A 24 -9.38 1.98 -1.00
N ASP A 25 -9.11 3.23 -1.34
CA ASP A 25 -9.34 3.76 -2.69
C ASP A 25 -8.38 3.15 -3.73
N LEU A 26 -7.10 3.15 -3.45
CA LEU A 26 -6.09 2.75 -4.43
C LEU A 26 -5.83 1.24 -4.47
N LEU A 27 -5.81 0.57 -3.31
CA LEU A 27 -5.47 -0.83 -3.23
C LEU A 27 -6.66 -1.74 -2.90
N GLY A 28 -7.82 -1.17 -2.60
CA GLY A 28 -9.00 -1.97 -2.26
C GLY A 28 -8.90 -2.66 -0.91
N LEU A 29 -8.01 -2.22 -0.03
CA LEU A 29 -7.90 -2.79 1.30
C LEU A 29 -9.04 -2.27 2.19
N ALA A 30 -9.66 -3.16 2.97
CA ALA A 30 -10.79 -2.81 3.80
C ALA A 30 -10.45 -2.99 5.29
N PRO A 31 -10.85 -2.04 6.17
CA PRO A 31 -10.68 -2.25 7.59
C PRO A 31 -11.53 -3.42 8.07
N GLY A 32 -11.01 -4.14 9.05
CA GLY A 32 -11.69 -5.30 9.61
C GLY A 32 -11.29 -5.52 11.07
N PRO A 33 -11.62 -6.69 11.62
CA PRO A 33 -11.37 -7.00 13.02
C PRO A 33 -9.91 -6.81 13.41
N ARG A 34 -9.69 -6.25 14.59
CA ARG A 34 -8.38 -6.13 15.24
C ARG A 34 -8.54 -6.28 16.73
N PRO A 35 -7.50 -6.73 17.46
CA PRO A 35 -7.56 -6.79 18.92
C PRO A 35 -7.94 -5.44 19.53
N PRO A 36 -8.51 -5.42 20.75
CA PRO A 36 -8.95 -4.18 21.37
C PRO A 36 -7.79 -3.38 21.96
N PHE A 37 -6.90 -2.91 21.11
CA PHE A 37 -5.78 -2.06 21.50
C PHE A 37 -6.27 -0.70 22.00
N THR A 38 -5.53 -0.11 22.93
CA THR A 38 -5.86 1.21 23.46
C THR A 38 -5.37 2.37 22.59
N PHE A 39 -4.45 2.11 21.65
CA PHE A 39 -3.97 3.13 20.72
C PHE A 39 -4.82 3.13 19.44
N PRO A 40 -4.93 4.29 18.77
CA PRO A 40 -5.67 4.37 17.51
C PRO A 40 -4.96 3.59 16.40
N GLY A 41 -5.74 3.09 15.46
CA GLY A 41 -5.20 2.36 14.33
C GLY A 41 -6.26 1.54 13.61
N ALA A 42 -5.81 0.71 12.70
CA ALA A 42 -6.68 -0.17 11.92
C ALA A 42 -5.86 -1.34 11.38
N TRP A 43 -6.55 -2.45 11.13
CA TRP A 43 -6.03 -3.55 10.35
C TRP A 43 -6.74 -3.57 9.01
N LEU A 44 -5.98 -3.50 7.92
CA LEU A 44 -6.51 -3.45 6.57
C LEU A 44 -6.34 -4.80 5.89
N TYR A 45 -7.42 -5.30 5.32
CA TYR A 45 -7.55 -6.67 4.84
C TYR A 45 -7.54 -6.75 3.32
N ALA A 46 -6.84 -7.75 2.79
CA ALA A 46 -6.97 -8.25 1.43
C ALA A 46 -7.21 -9.75 1.50
N GLN A 47 -8.23 -10.24 0.79
CA GLN A 47 -8.57 -11.68 0.74
C GLN A 47 -8.66 -12.31 2.15
N ASN A 48 -9.36 -11.63 3.04
CA ASN A 48 -9.60 -12.06 4.43
C ASN A 48 -8.34 -12.14 5.31
N ARG A 49 -7.26 -11.49 4.90
CA ARG A 49 -6.02 -11.45 5.67
C ARG A 49 -5.66 -10.00 6.03
N PRO A 50 -5.32 -9.72 7.30
CA PRO A 50 -4.92 -8.37 7.72
C PRO A 50 -3.45 -8.12 7.36
N ILE A 51 -3.21 -7.72 6.13
CA ILE A 51 -1.86 -7.60 5.58
C ILE A 51 -1.18 -6.26 5.88
N LEU A 52 -1.96 -5.24 6.25
CA LEU A 52 -1.42 -3.92 6.57
C LEU A 52 -2.00 -3.45 7.90
N HIS A 53 -1.12 -3.25 8.87
CA HIS A 53 -1.49 -2.72 10.19
C HIS A 53 -1.15 -1.23 10.22
N VAL A 54 -2.11 -0.41 10.61
CA VAL A 54 -1.93 1.03 10.76
C VAL A 54 -1.90 1.35 12.25
N VAL A 55 -0.84 1.99 12.69
CA VAL A 55 -0.66 2.42 14.08
C VAL A 55 -0.68 3.94 14.10
N GLY A 56 -1.69 4.51 14.75
CA GLY A 56 -1.89 5.95 14.84
C GLY A 56 -1.30 6.54 16.11
N GLY A 57 -1.54 7.85 16.27
CA GLY A 57 -1.03 8.59 17.44
C GLY A 57 0.47 8.78 17.42
N ARG A 58 1.11 8.64 16.24
CA ARG A 58 2.55 8.79 16.07
C ARG A 58 2.86 10.04 15.27
N PRO A 59 3.92 10.76 15.60
CA PRO A 59 4.34 11.88 14.76
C PRO A 59 4.77 11.36 13.39
N ARG A 60 4.62 12.21 12.37
CA ARG A 60 5.04 11.88 11.02
C ARG A 60 6.54 11.67 10.98
N ALA A 61 6.99 10.60 10.31
CA ALA A 61 8.41 10.31 10.19
C ALA A 61 9.12 11.42 9.37
N GLU A 62 10.28 11.88 9.85
CA GLU A 62 11.09 12.84 9.12
C GLU A 62 11.81 12.19 7.95
N LEU A 63 12.37 10.98 8.19
CA LEU A 63 13.01 10.18 7.14
C LEU A 63 11.97 9.29 6.50
N ARG A 64 11.83 9.40 5.19
CA ARG A 64 10.86 8.63 4.41
C ARG A 64 11.47 7.43 3.73
N THR A 65 12.79 7.33 3.76
CA THR A 65 13.54 6.20 3.26
C THR A 65 14.30 5.54 4.41
N GLY A 66 14.48 4.24 4.32
CA GLY A 66 15.19 3.48 5.34
C GLY A 66 15.71 2.18 4.74
N VAL A 67 15.98 1.21 5.60
CA VAL A 67 16.48 -0.09 5.15
C VAL A 67 15.45 -0.82 4.29
N ILE A 68 14.16 -0.69 4.65
CA ILE A 68 13.07 -1.21 3.82
C ILE A 68 12.68 -0.12 2.82
N ASP A 69 12.93 -0.38 1.54
CA ASP A 69 12.71 0.59 0.47
C ASP A 69 11.23 0.78 0.15
N HIS A 70 10.50 -0.32 0.01
CA HIS A 70 9.08 -0.27 -0.35
C HIS A 70 8.40 -1.60 -0.03
N MET A 71 7.08 -1.61 -0.17
CA MET A 71 6.26 -2.81 -0.12
C MET A 71 5.54 -2.96 -1.46
N ALA A 72 5.37 -4.20 -1.92
CA ALA A 72 4.78 -4.48 -3.22
C ALA A 72 3.53 -5.34 -3.08
N PHE A 73 2.54 -5.04 -3.89
CA PHE A 73 1.25 -5.74 -3.92
C PHE A 73 0.97 -6.27 -5.32
N THR A 74 0.60 -7.54 -5.42
CA THR A 74 0.05 -8.09 -6.64
C THR A 74 -1.35 -7.51 -6.84
N SER A 75 -1.60 -6.94 -8.02
CA SER A 75 -2.77 -6.12 -8.24
C SER A 75 -3.41 -6.41 -9.60
N ASN A 76 -4.61 -5.90 -9.81
CA ASN A 76 -5.28 -5.88 -11.10
C ASN A 76 -5.93 -4.51 -11.31
N GLY A 77 -6.25 -4.17 -12.57
CA GLY A 77 -6.87 -2.91 -12.90
C GLY A 77 -5.88 -1.76 -13.10
N LEU A 78 -4.87 -1.96 -13.94
CA LEU A 78 -3.84 -0.95 -14.20
C LEU A 78 -4.43 0.40 -14.63
N ALA A 79 -5.27 0.42 -15.66
CA ALA A 79 -5.82 1.67 -16.17
C ALA A 79 -6.64 2.41 -15.10
N ALA A 80 -7.45 1.69 -14.34
CA ALA A 80 -8.24 2.27 -13.26
C ALA A 80 -7.37 2.84 -12.15
N THR A 81 -6.29 2.13 -11.79
CA THR A 81 -5.35 2.59 -10.78
C THR A 81 -4.66 3.88 -11.21
N LEU A 82 -4.17 3.95 -12.46
CA LEU A 82 -3.53 5.16 -12.98
C LEU A 82 -4.50 6.34 -12.99
N ALA A 83 -5.75 6.11 -13.36
CA ALA A 83 -6.77 7.16 -13.34
C ALA A 83 -7.01 7.71 -11.93
N LYS A 84 -7.00 6.84 -10.92
CA LYS A 84 -7.15 7.26 -9.51
C LYS A 84 -5.95 8.06 -9.01
N LEU A 85 -4.74 7.65 -9.39
CA LEU A 85 -3.53 8.39 -9.04
C LEU A 85 -3.56 9.79 -9.66
N GLU A 86 -3.95 9.90 -10.92
CA GLU A 86 -4.05 11.18 -11.61
C GLU A 86 -5.15 12.06 -11.01
N ALA A 87 -6.30 11.49 -10.66
CA ALA A 87 -7.38 12.23 -10.01
C ALA A 87 -6.96 12.80 -8.65
N ARG A 88 -6.05 12.14 -7.95
CA ARG A 88 -5.48 12.64 -6.69
C ARG A 88 -4.35 13.64 -6.90
N GLY A 89 -3.88 13.83 -8.12
CA GLY A 89 -2.68 14.62 -8.39
C GLY A 89 -1.43 14.02 -7.77
N LEU A 90 -1.39 12.71 -7.60
CA LEU A 90 -0.31 12.01 -6.93
C LEU A 90 0.77 11.60 -7.94
N PRO A 91 2.03 12.05 -7.76
CA PRO A 91 3.11 11.61 -8.63
C PRO A 91 3.31 10.10 -8.57
N TYR A 92 3.56 9.49 -9.71
CA TYR A 92 3.82 8.06 -9.79
C TYR A 92 4.77 7.75 -10.94
N ASP A 93 5.46 6.59 -10.83
CA ASP A 93 6.20 5.99 -11.92
C ASP A 93 5.44 4.76 -12.42
N CYS A 94 5.30 4.63 -13.72
CA CYS A 94 4.71 3.44 -14.34
C CYS A 94 5.68 2.91 -15.37
N ARG A 95 6.14 1.68 -15.19
CA ARG A 95 7.12 1.08 -16.08
C ARG A 95 6.80 -0.38 -16.35
N ARG A 96 7.39 -0.89 -17.41
CA ARG A 96 7.26 -2.28 -17.82
C ARG A 96 8.56 -3.02 -17.61
N LEU A 97 8.49 -4.22 -17.03
CA LEU A 97 9.66 -5.08 -16.93
C LEU A 97 10.03 -5.59 -18.33
N PRO A 98 11.35 -5.58 -18.70
CA PRO A 98 11.77 -5.92 -20.06
C PRO A 98 11.43 -7.34 -20.49
N ASP A 99 11.61 -8.33 -19.61
CA ASP A 99 11.48 -9.74 -19.98
C ASP A 99 10.05 -10.27 -19.86
N ALA A 100 9.50 -10.22 -18.64
CA ALA A 100 8.19 -10.79 -18.37
C ALA A 100 7.05 -9.87 -18.77
N GLY A 101 7.33 -8.57 -18.95
CA GLY A 101 6.35 -7.59 -19.41
C GLY A 101 5.34 -7.13 -18.38
N GLN A 102 5.49 -7.52 -17.11
CA GLN A 102 4.61 -7.01 -16.06
C GLN A 102 4.80 -5.51 -15.89
N TRP A 103 3.73 -4.87 -15.46
CA TRP A 103 3.74 -3.45 -15.15
C TRP A 103 4.04 -3.25 -13.67
N GLN A 104 4.84 -2.24 -13.36
CA GLN A 104 5.11 -1.79 -12.00
C GLN A 104 4.69 -0.34 -11.87
N VAL A 105 3.91 -0.03 -10.85
CA VAL A 105 3.49 1.33 -10.53
C VAL A 105 3.97 1.67 -9.12
N PHE A 106 4.74 2.76 -9.01
CA PHE A 106 5.31 3.21 -7.74
C PHE A 106 4.74 4.58 -7.36
N PHE A 107 4.37 4.73 -6.11
CA PHE A 107 3.92 6.00 -5.56
C PHE A 107 4.12 6.01 -4.04
N HIS A 108 3.87 7.14 -3.40
CA HIS A 108 3.99 7.26 -1.94
C HIS A 108 2.61 7.44 -1.32
N ASP A 109 2.41 6.82 -0.15
CA ASP A 109 1.21 7.02 0.63
C ASP A 109 1.28 8.39 1.37
N PRO A 110 0.20 8.81 2.08
CA PRO A 110 0.21 10.09 2.80
C PRO A 110 1.27 10.18 3.90
N ASN A 111 1.79 9.06 4.37
CA ASN A 111 2.79 9.00 5.44
C ASN A 111 4.22 8.98 4.90
N GLY A 112 4.38 8.89 3.57
CA GLY A 112 5.67 8.80 2.91
C GLY A 112 6.16 7.37 2.66
N ALA A 113 5.35 6.35 2.95
CA ALA A 113 5.70 4.97 2.62
C ALA A 113 5.63 4.77 1.10
N ARG A 114 6.68 4.15 0.54
CA ARG A 114 6.71 3.86 -0.90
C ARG A 114 5.96 2.57 -1.18
N VAL A 115 5.04 2.63 -2.12
CA VAL A 115 4.17 1.53 -2.50
C VAL A 115 4.44 1.14 -3.94
N GLU A 116 4.51 -0.16 -4.20
CA GLU A 116 4.57 -0.73 -5.54
C GLU A 116 3.31 -1.56 -5.77
N MET A 117 2.69 -1.39 -6.93
CA MET A 117 1.61 -2.26 -7.40
C MET A 117 2.06 -2.93 -8.70
N ASP A 118 1.97 -4.25 -8.74
CA ASP A 118 2.40 -5.05 -9.90
C ASP A 118 1.17 -5.58 -10.63
N PHE A 119 1.16 -5.39 -11.95
CA PHE A 119 0.04 -5.77 -12.81
C PHE A 119 0.49 -6.74 -13.89
N ALA A 120 -0.40 -7.61 -14.32
CA ALA A 120 -0.11 -8.62 -15.34
C ALA A 120 0.29 -7.99 -16.68
N ALA A 121 1.11 -8.69 -17.43
CA ALA A 121 1.65 -8.22 -18.70
C ALA A 121 0.58 -7.94 -19.76
N ASP A 122 -0.56 -8.62 -19.67
CA ASP A 122 -1.68 -8.47 -20.62
C ASP A 122 -2.59 -7.26 -20.31
N GLU A 123 -2.36 -6.58 -19.20
CA GLU A 123 -3.09 -5.35 -18.92
C GLU A 123 -2.53 -4.18 -19.74
N THR A 124 -3.36 -3.16 -19.95
CA THR A 124 -2.99 -1.97 -20.73
C THR A 124 -3.29 -0.70 -19.95
N ARG A 125 -2.51 0.35 -20.23
CA ARG A 125 -2.69 1.68 -19.64
C ARG A 125 -3.95 2.35 -20.16
#